data_3cac86513d60053b7b18f6371d30f394
#
_entry.id   3cac86513d60053b7b18f6371d30f394
#
_cell.length_a   1.000
_cell.length_b   1.000
_cell.length_c   1.000
_cell.angle_alpha   90.00
_cell.angle_beta   90.00
_cell.angle_gamma   90.00
#
_symmetry.space_group_name_H-M   'P 1'
#
loop_
_entity.id
_entity.type
_entity.pdbx_description
1 polymer ?
#
loop_
_entity_poly.entity_id
_entity_poly.type
_entity_poly.pdbx_seq_one_letter_code
_entity_poly.pdbx_strand_id
1 'polypeptide(L)'
;MDPKIRQIIENSIRQSKKQKKEFLLFSRIMVFIQDPLVSDFVDFDNIIKELEKFILPHLFEGIDIIYVGQYQELVDRGLEALYESGAIYITNTLAEDIDYIENIIHESAHALEESHGLQIYGDGSVNSEFVAKRQRLLSSIVAQEYDTAGLDFANSEYQQDLDDFLYKDIGYDNLNYLINGLFVNPYAVTSIREYFASGLEKYLLDGTKRDQLRNISPQLTKKIEELINGYQD
;
A
#
# COMPACT_ATOMS: atom_id res chain seq x y z
N MET A 1 0.58 -33.48 28.92
CA MET A 1 1.49 -32.38 29.30
C MET A 1 0.74 -31.46 30.26
N ASP A 2 1.34 -31.15 31.41
CA ASP A 2 0.75 -30.28 32.42
C ASP A 2 0.34 -28.93 31.79
N PRO A 3 -0.88 -28.44 32.00
CA PRO A 3 -1.34 -27.14 31.48
C PRO A 3 -0.44 -25.97 31.87
N LYS A 4 0.15 -26.00 33.08
CA LYS A 4 1.10 -24.97 33.54
C LYS A 4 2.42 -24.99 32.73
N ILE A 5 2.92 -26.18 32.42
CA ILE A 5 4.15 -26.33 31.61
C ILE A 5 3.88 -25.85 30.20
N ARG A 6 2.72 -26.17 29.62
CA ARG A 6 2.32 -25.70 28.31
C ARG A 6 2.26 -24.16 28.25
N GLN A 7 1.66 -23.54 29.25
CA GLN A 7 1.57 -22.07 29.33
C GLN A 7 2.94 -21.39 29.49
N ILE A 8 3.86 -22.00 30.26
CA ILE A 8 5.23 -21.51 30.39
C ILE A 8 5.97 -21.58 29.05
N ILE A 9 5.82 -22.70 28.31
CA ILE A 9 6.45 -22.89 27.01
C ILE A 9 5.88 -21.88 26.00
N GLU A 10 4.56 -21.72 25.93
CA GLU A 10 3.90 -20.75 25.07
C GLU A 10 4.35 -19.31 25.35
N ASN A 11 4.42 -18.93 26.64
CA ASN A 11 4.92 -17.60 27.04
C ASN A 11 6.41 -17.42 26.68
N SER A 12 7.24 -18.46 26.87
CA SER A 12 8.66 -18.40 26.53
C SER A 12 8.89 -18.27 25.03
N ILE A 13 8.13 -19.01 24.21
CA ILE A 13 8.15 -18.89 22.75
C ILE A 13 7.72 -17.48 22.33
N ARG A 14 6.63 -16.95 22.91
CA ARG A 14 6.13 -15.60 22.63
C ARG A 14 7.16 -14.53 22.97
N GLN A 15 7.82 -14.64 24.13
CA GLN A 15 8.90 -13.71 24.51
C GLN A 15 10.12 -13.81 23.59
N SER A 16 10.52 -15.03 23.20
CA SER A 16 11.62 -15.23 22.26
C SER A 16 11.35 -14.62 20.89
N LYS A 17 10.13 -14.76 20.37
CA LYS A 17 9.71 -14.12 19.12
C LYS A 17 9.74 -12.58 19.20
N LYS A 18 9.32 -12.00 20.33
CA LYS A 18 9.41 -10.54 20.57
C LYS A 18 10.84 -10.01 20.63
N GLN A 19 11.82 -10.87 20.92
CA GLN A 19 13.24 -10.47 20.96
C GLN A 19 13.93 -10.57 19.60
N LYS A 20 13.32 -11.24 18.62
CA LYS A 20 13.85 -11.33 17.26
C LYS A 20 13.66 -9.99 16.56
N LYS A 21 14.77 -9.36 16.18
CA LYS A 21 14.80 -8.03 15.58
C LYS A 21 15.19 -8.04 14.10
N GLU A 22 15.57 -9.20 13.56
CA GLU A 22 16.07 -9.36 12.22
C GLU A 22 15.36 -10.51 11.53
N PHE A 23 14.87 -10.26 10.31
CA PHE A 23 14.22 -11.26 9.48
C PHE A 23 14.77 -11.14 8.06
N LEU A 24 14.55 -12.15 7.25
CA LEU A 24 14.95 -12.18 5.86
C LEU A 24 13.73 -12.54 5.00
N LEU A 25 13.32 -11.62 4.13
CA LEU A 25 12.23 -11.80 3.19
C LEU A 25 12.81 -12.19 1.82
N PHE A 26 12.27 -13.25 1.20
CA PHE A 26 12.73 -13.82 -0.08
C PHE A 26 14.24 -14.13 -0.09
N SER A 27 14.82 -14.47 1.05
CA SER A 27 16.26 -14.75 1.21
C SER A 27 17.20 -13.63 0.76
N ARG A 28 16.72 -12.39 0.60
CA ARG A 28 17.52 -11.25 0.14
C ARG A 28 17.22 -9.92 0.82
N ILE A 29 15.97 -9.65 1.21
CA ILE A 29 15.58 -8.37 1.80
C ILE A 29 15.68 -8.48 3.31
N MET A 30 16.54 -7.66 3.91
CA MET A 30 16.66 -7.60 5.37
C MET A 30 15.50 -6.80 5.97
N VAL A 31 14.88 -7.33 7.02
CA VAL A 31 13.85 -6.63 7.79
C VAL A 31 14.34 -6.42 9.21
N PHE A 32 14.43 -5.17 9.63
CA PHE A 32 14.91 -4.79 10.96
C PHE A 32 13.82 -4.16 11.80
N ILE A 33 13.54 -4.75 12.98
CA ILE A 33 12.71 -4.14 14.00
C ILE A 33 13.60 -3.29 14.91
N GLN A 34 13.65 -1.99 14.65
CA GLN A 34 14.51 -1.05 15.38
C GLN A 34 13.93 -0.70 16.75
N ASP A 35 12.63 -0.43 16.79
CA ASP A 35 11.91 -0.13 18.02
C ASP A 35 10.91 -1.24 18.37
N PRO A 36 10.62 -1.47 19.68
CA PRO A 36 9.66 -2.49 20.08
C PRO A 36 8.29 -2.26 19.45
N LEU A 37 7.68 -3.33 18.95
CA LEU A 37 6.31 -3.30 18.45
C LEU A 37 5.34 -2.91 19.58
N VAL A 38 4.43 -1.98 19.31
CA VAL A 38 3.44 -1.54 20.29
C VAL A 38 2.37 -2.60 20.49
N SER A 39 1.96 -3.29 19.44
CA SER A 39 0.97 -4.35 19.50
C SER A 39 1.58 -5.71 19.84
N ASP A 40 0.93 -6.42 20.78
CA ASP A 40 1.25 -7.80 21.13
C ASP A 40 0.72 -8.84 20.13
N PHE A 41 -0.12 -8.43 19.19
CA PHE A 41 -0.75 -9.29 18.19
C PHE A 41 0.06 -9.44 16.91
N VAL A 42 1.13 -8.66 16.74
CA VAL A 42 1.99 -8.68 15.55
C VAL A 42 3.07 -9.76 15.66
N ASP A 43 3.15 -10.62 14.63
CA ASP A 43 4.16 -11.68 14.50
C ASP A 43 4.89 -11.58 13.14
N PHE A 44 6.10 -11.01 13.14
CA PHE A 44 6.89 -10.86 11.90
C PHE A 44 7.32 -12.19 11.27
N ASP A 45 7.44 -13.29 12.02
CA ASP A 45 7.64 -14.61 11.40
C ASP A 45 6.41 -15.04 10.57
N ASN A 46 5.21 -14.62 10.97
CA ASN A 46 3.98 -14.86 10.22
C ASN A 46 3.88 -13.92 9.01
N ILE A 47 4.16 -12.62 9.18
CA ILE A 47 4.16 -11.62 8.10
C ILE A 47 5.08 -12.06 6.96
N ILE A 48 6.33 -12.44 7.27
CA ILE A 48 7.29 -12.91 6.27
C ILE A 48 6.75 -14.13 5.51
N LYS A 49 6.18 -15.13 6.23
CA LYS A 49 5.64 -16.34 5.61
C LYS A 49 4.45 -16.05 4.69
N GLU A 50 3.56 -15.16 5.10
CA GLU A 50 2.41 -14.80 4.28
C GLU A 50 2.83 -14.01 3.03
N LEU A 51 3.79 -13.09 3.15
CA LEU A 51 4.36 -12.40 1.99
C LEU A 51 5.03 -13.39 1.01
N GLU A 52 5.88 -14.28 1.50
CA GLU A 52 6.57 -15.29 0.66
C GLU A 52 5.63 -16.31 0.02
N LYS A 53 4.48 -16.56 0.62
CA LYS A 53 3.48 -17.51 0.12
C LYS A 53 2.63 -16.93 -1.01
N PHE A 54 2.27 -15.66 -0.93
CA PHE A 54 1.27 -15.05 -1.83
C PHE A 54 1.86 -14.09 -2.86
N ILE A 55 3.08 -13.57 -2.60
CA ILE A 55 3.69 -12.55 -3.45
C ILE A 55 4.88 -13.14 -4.21
N LEU A 56 5.03 -12.74 -5.47
CA LEU A 56 6.16 -13.14 -6.28
C LEU A 56 7.39 -12.26 -5.95
N PRO A 57 8.59 -12.85 -5.75
CA PRO A 57 9.77 -12.11 -5.31
C PRO A 57 10.17 -10.92 -6.20
N HIS A 58 9.89 -10.99 -7.51
CA HIS A 58 10.21 -9.92 -8.44
C HIS A 58 9.37 -8.65 -8.23
N LEU A 59 8.18 -8.76 -7.61
CA LEU A 59 7.36 -7.60 -7.25
C LEU A 59 7.96 -6.77 -6.10
N PHE A 60 9.08 -7.22 -5.55
CA PHE A 60 9.89 -6.50 -4.56
C PHE A 60 11.23 -6.03 -5.16
N GLU A 61 11.35 -5.99 -6.48
CA GLU A 61 12.52 -5.43 -7.15
C GLU A 61 12.73 -3.97 -6.71
N GLY A 62 13.99 -3.58 -6.50
CA GLY A 62 14.33 -2.24 -6.00
C GLY A 62 14.26 -2.10 -4.48
N ILE A 63 13.86 -3.14 -3.72
CA ILE A 63 13.87 -3.12 -2.27
C ILE A 63 15.05 -3.93 -1.74
N ASP A 64 15.91 -3.28 -0.95
CA ASP A 64 17.05 -3.91 -0.29
C ASP A 64 16.78 -4.18 1.19
N ILE A 65 15.97 -3.32 1.84
CA ILE A 65 15.81 -3.32 3.28
C ILE A 65 14.45 -2.77 3.71
N ILE A 66 13.92 -3.32 4.82
CA ILE A 66 12.71 -2.83 5.48
C ILE A 66 13.04 -2.50 6.93
N TYR A 67 12.75 -1.30 7.36
CA TYR A 67 12.91 -0.84 8.72
C TYR A 67 11.56 -0.64 9.40
N VAL A 68 11.40 -1.19 10.60
CA VAL A 68 10.21 -0.99 11.44
C VAL A 68 10.62 -0.27 12.72
N GLY A 69 10.04 0.92 12.95
CA GLY A 69 10.45 1.74 14.08
C GLY A 69 9.67 3.04 14.20
N GLN A 70 10.21 3.96 15.00
CA GLN A 70 9.66 5.30 15.17
C GLN A 70 10.45 6.30 14.30
N TYR A 71 9.77 6.87 13.30
CA TYR A 71 10.38 7.84 12.39
C TYR A 71 9.61 9.15 12.45
N GLN A 72 10.33 10.24 12.75
CA GLN A 72 9.71 11.56 12.87
C GLN A 72 9.05 11.98 11.55
N GLU A 73 9.63 11.62 10.42
CA GLU A 73 9.09 11.93 9.10
C GLU A 73 7.70 11.30 8.88
N LEU A 74 7.49 10.05 9.28
CA LEU A 74 6.18 9.40 9.19
C LEU A 74 5.16 10.13 10.07
N VAL A 75 5.55 10.50 11.30
CA VAL A 75 4.69 11.25 12.21
C VAL A 75 4.32 12.62 11.67
N ASP A 76 5.30 13.38 11.16
CA ASP A 76 5.10 14.74 10.65
C ASP A 76 4.19 14.76 9.41
N ARG A 77 4.24 13.70 8.60
CA ARG A 77 3.45 13.55 7.38
C ARG A 77 2.15 12.76 7.58
N GLY A 78 1.93 12.18 8.77
CA GLY A 78 0.78 11.34 9.08
C GLY A 78 0.75 10.04 8.26
N LEU A 79 1.93 9.48 7.96
CA LEU A 79 2.09 8.24 7.19
C LEU A 79 2.34 7.05 8.10
N GLU A 80 1.93 5.86 7.66
CA GLU A 80 2.25 4.59 8.32
C GLU A 80 3.51 3.94 7.75
N ALA A 81 3.78 4.16 6.47
CA ALA A 81 4.99 3.69 5.79
C ALA A 81 5.46 4.70 4.73
N LEU A 82 6.69 4.49 4.24
CA LEU A 82 7.30 5.27 3.18
C LEU A 82 8.40 4.44 2.49
N TYR A 83 8.37 4.37 1.17
CA TYR A 83 9.50 3.90 0.36
C TYR A 83 10.42 5.06 -0.03
N GLU A 84 11.71 4.89 0.20
CA GLU A 84 12.75 5.82 -0.24
C GLU A 84 14.04 5.09 -0.61
N SER A 85 14.49 5.24 -1.85
CA SER A 85 15.83 4.82 -2.32
C SER A 85 16.21 3.37 -1.93
N GLY A 86 15.33 2.40 -2.17
CA GLY A 86 15.57 0.99 -1.89
C GLY A 86 15.23 0.55 -0.45
N ALA A 87 14.78 1.46 0.40
CA ALA A 87 14.37 1.17 1.76
C ALA A 87 12.87 1.44 1.97
N ILE A 88 12.20 0.56 2.71
CA ILE A 88 10.85 0.81 3.25
C ILE A 88 10.98 1.11 4.74
N TYR A 89 10.38 2.20 5.17
CA TYR A 89 10.25 2.60 6.57
C TYR A 89 8.80 2.43 7.00
N ILE A 90 8.55 1.71 8.10
CA ILE A 90 7.20 1.43 8.60
C ILE A 90 7.14 1.77 10.08
N THR A 91 6.05 2.37 10.52
CA THR A 91 5.81 2.62 11.94
C THR A 91 5.72 1.32 12.74
N ASN A 92 6.18 1.33 13.99
CA ASN A 92 6.05 0.20 14.91
C ASN A 92 4.70 0.16 15.66
N THR A 93 3.74 1.02 15.30
CA THR A 93 2.48 1.23 16.02
C THR A 93 1.28 0.52 15.40
N LEU A 94 1.45 -0.18 14.27
CA LEU A 94 0.37 -0.91 13.61
C LEU A 94 -0.18 -2.03 14.49
N ALA A 95 -1.49 -2.32 14.37
CA ALA A 95 -2.19 -3.16 15.30
C ALA A 95 -2.09 -4.66 14.99
N GLU A 96 -2.09 -5.03 13.72
CA GLU A 96 -2.21 -6.41 13.24
C GLU A 96 -1.19 -6.72 12.13
N ASP A 97 -0.93 -8.02 11.89
CA ASP A 97 -0.04 -8.49 10.83
C ASP A 97 -0.46 -7.97 9.46
N ILE A 98 -1.77 -7.93 9.20
CA ILE A 98 -2.31 -7.50 7.92
C ILE A 98 -1.97 -6.04 7.60
N ASP A 99 -1.93 -5.17 8.61
CA ASP A 99 -1.59 -3.76 8.43
C ASP A 99 -0.15 -3.62 7.91
N TYR A 100 0.80 -4.41 8.44
CA TYR A 100 2.18 -4.46 7.95
C TYR A 100 2.27 -5.03 6.54
N ILE A 101 1.51 -6.09 6.23
CA ILE A 101 1.49 -6.72 4.91
C ILE A 101 0.96 -5.72 3.86
N GLU A 102 -0.15 -5.03 4.14
CA GLU A 102 -0.73 -4.02 3.27
C GLU A 102 0.28 -2.90 2.99
N ASN A 103 0.89 -2.32 4.03
CA ASN A 103 1.89 -1.27 3.88
C ASN A 103 3.13 -1.74 3.10
N ILE A 104 3.67 -2.94 3.38
CA ILE A 104 4.83 -3.48 2.66
C ILE A 104 4.53 -3.65 1.17
N ILE A 105 3.36 -4.14 0.81
CA ILE A 105 2.95 -4.30 -0.59
C ILE A 105 2.72 -2.95 -1.25
N HIS A 106 2.10 -2.01 -0.56
CA HIS A 106 1.87 -0.65 -1.05
C HIS A 106 3.21 0.04 -1.38
N GLU A 107 4.14 0.02 -0.45
CA GLU A 107 5.47 0.63 -0.65
C GLU A 107 6.31 -0.11 -1.71
N SER A 108 6.09 -1.42 -1.88
CA SER A 108 6.73 -2.17 -2.98
C SER A 108 6.28 -1.70 -4.36
N ALA A 109 5.06 -1.20 -4.48
CA ALA A 109 4.57 -0.62 -5.74
C ALA A 109 5.36 0.63 -6.10
N HIS A 110 5.70 1.48 -5.14
CA HIS A 110 6.54 2.67 -5.38
C HIS A 110 7.97 2.30 -5.81
N ALA A 111 8.53 1.21 -5.27
CA ALA A 111 9.81 0.67 -5.74
C ALA A 111 9.73 0.16 -7.20
N LEU A 112 8.63 -0.53 -7.54
CA LEU A 112 8.39 -0.99 -8.91
C LEU A 112 8.24 0.16 -9.90
N GLU A 113 7.65 1.29 -9.50
CA GLU A 113 7.55 2.48 -10.35
C GLU A 113 8.93 3.02 -10.75
N GLU A 114 9.92 2.97 -9.86
CA GLU A 114 11.29 3.40 -10.20
C GLU A 114 11.91 2.52 -11.30
N SER A 115 11.69 1.21 -11.23
CA SER A 115 12.26 0.24 -12.18
C SER A 115 11.43 0.08 -13.45
N HIS A 116 10.11 0.12 -13.34
CA HIS A 116 9.15 -0.24 -14.38
C HIS A 116 8.21 0.90 -14.81
N GLY A 117 8.49 2.15 -14.41
CA GLY A 117 7.62 3.30 -14.69
C GLY A 117 7.29 3.49 -16.17
N LEU A 118 8.24 3.22 -17.08
CA LEU A 118 7.99 3.26 -18.52
C LEU A 118 7.01 2.17 -18.99
N GLN A 119 7.08 0.97 -18.41
CA GLN A 119 6.16 -0.12 -18.71
C GLN A 119 4.76 0.19 -18.17
N ILE A 120 4.66 0.78 -16.98
CA ILE A 120 3.40 1.11 -16.32
C ILE A 120 2.71 2.28 -17.03
N TYR A 121 3.44 3.36 -17.27
CA TYR A 121 2.87 4.65 -17.68
C TYR A 121 3.17 5.07 -19.13
N GLY A 122 4.15 4.45 -19.79
CA GLY A 122 4.73 4.96 -21.04
C GLY A 122 3.77 5.00 -22.23
N ASP A 123 2.71 4.17 -22.26
CA ASP A 123 1.67 4.22 -23.32
C ASP A 123 0.53 5.20 -23.00
N GLY A 124 0.53 5.82 -21.81
CA GLY A 124 -0.46 6.78 -21.37
C GLY A 124 -1.84 6.19 -21.03
N SER A 125 -2.03 4.87 -21.11
CA SER A 125 -3.33 4.23 -20.89
C SER A 125 -3.82 4.37 -19.44
N VAL A 126 -2.93 4.13 -18.47
CA VAL A 126 -3.23 4.28 -17.03
C VAL A 126 -3.52 5.74 -16.69
N ASN A 127 -2.73 6.68 -17.23
CA ASN A 127 -2.96 8.11 -17.01
C ASN A 127 -4.32 8.56 -17.56
N SER A 128 -4.66 8.11 -18.77
CA SER A 128 -5.95 8.46 -19.38
C SER A 128 -7.14 7.90 -18.59
N GLU A 129 -7.02 6.68 -18.07
CA GLU A 129 -8.03 6.06 -17.20
C GLU A 129 -8.17 6.81 -15.88
N PHE A 130 -7.05 7.14 -15.22
CA PHE A 130 -7.02 7.88 -13.96
C PHE A 130 -7.67 9.26 -14.08
N VAL A 131 -7.25 10.05 -15.07
CA VAL A 131 -7.80 11.40 -15.31
C VAL A 131 -9.30 11.33 -15.64
N ALA A 132 -9.73 10.38 -16.47
CA ALA A 132 -11.15 10.20 -16.77
C ALA A 132 -11.99 9.91 -15.52
N LYS A 133 -11.46 9.12 -14.58
CA LYS A 133 -12.12 8.84 -13.29
C LYS A 133 -12.17 10.07 -12.39
N ARG A 134 -11.07 10.83 -12.30
CA ARG A 134 -11.05 12.08 -11.53
C ARG A 134 -12.03 13.12 -12.08
N GLN A 135 -12.21 13.18 -13.41
CA GLN A 135 -13.23 14.05 -14.03
C GLN A 135 -14.67 13.61 -13.69
N ARG A 136 -14.92 12.30 -13.61
CA ARG A 136 -16.23 11.79 -13.13
C ARG A 136 -16.45 12.12 -11.66
N LEU A 137 -15.43 11.94 -10.82
CA LEU A 137 -15.47 12.31 -9.41
C LEU A 137 -15.74 13.81 -9.25
N LEU A 138 -15.03 14.67 -9.99
CA LEU A 138 -15.26 16.12 -10.01
C LEU A 138 -16.73 16.45 -10.34
N SER A 139 -17.31 15.78 -11.34
CA SER A 139 -18.73 15.99 -11.68
C SER A 139 -19.66 15.64 -10.52
N SER A 140 -19.34 14.59 -9.74
CA SER A 140 -20.12 14.20 -8.57
C SER A 140 -19.94 15.18 -7.40
N ILE A 141 -18.73 15.71 -7.21
CA ILE A 141 -18.38 16.70 -6.18
C ILE A 141 -19.12 18.01 -6.46
N VAL A 142 -19.08 18.49 -7.71
CA VAL A 142 -19.79 19.71 -8.14
C VAL A 142 -21.30 19.56 -8.00
N ALA A 143 -21.84 18.37 -8.30
CA ALA A 143 -23.28 18.08 -8.10
C ALA A 143 -23.71 18.12 -6.63
N GLN A 144 -22.78 18.00 -5.69
CA GLN A 144 -23.00 18.19 -4.24
C GLN A 144 -22.67 19.60 -3.76
N GLU A 145 -22.50 20.55 -4.67
CA GLU A 145 -22.29 21.98 -4.40
C GLU A 145 -20.97 22.31 -3.65
N TYR A 146 -19.95 21.42 -3.70
CA TYR A 146 -18.63 21.75 -3.19
C TYR A 146 -17.93 22.76 -4.10
N ASP A 147 -17.22 23.71 -3.49
CA ASP A 147 -16.37 24.66 -4.23
C ASP A 147 -15.07 24.00 -4.67
N THR A 148 -14.88 23.88 -5.98
CA THR A 148 -13.69 23.27 -6.59
C THR A 148 -12.82 24.30 -7.32
N ALA A 149 -13.06 25.60 -7.10
CA ALA A 149 -12.33 26.66 -7.79
C ALA A 149 -10.83 26.59 -7.47
N GLY A 150 -10.01 26.60 -8.50
CA GLY A 150 -8.55 26.54 -8.37
C GLY A 150 -7.94 25.13 -8.25
N LEU A 151 -8.76 24.07 -8.13
CA LEU A 151 -8.28 22.68 -8.05
C LEU A 151 -8.16 22.06 -9.45
N ASP A 152 -7.02 21.41 -9.72
CA ASP A 152 -6.75 20.75 -11.01
C ASP A 152 -6.92 19.23 -10.92
N PHE A 153 -8.11 18.75 -11.24
CA PHE A 153 -8.43 17.31 -11.33
C PHE A 153 -7.86 16.63 -12.59
N ALA A 154 -7.27 17.36 -13.52
CA ALA A 154 -6.65 16.80 -14.71
C ALA A 154 -5.15 16.51 -14.52
N ASN A 155 -4.49 17.15 -13.59
CA ASN A 155 -3.11 16.87 -13.24
C ASN A 155 -3.01 15.53 -12.48
N SER A 156 -2.28 14.57 -13.00
CA SER A 156 -2.14 13.23 -12.40
C SER A 156 -1.13 13.16 -11.25
N GLU A 157 -0.29 14.19 -11.10
CA GLU A 157 0.68 14.26 -10.01
C GLU A 157 0.00 14.65 -8.69
N TYR A 158 0.69 14.37 -7.58
CA TYR A 158 0.23 14.76 -6.26
C TYR A 158 0.15 16.30 -6.13
N GLN A 159 -0.94 16.78 -5.56
CA GLN A 159 -1.19 18.18 -5.28
C GLN A 159 -1.72 18.33 -3.87
N GLN A 160 -0.99 19.06 -3.02
CA GLN A 160 -1.34 19.25 -1.61
C GLN A 160 -2.70 19.93 -1.42
N ASP A 161 -3.04 20.91 -2.23
CA ASP A 161 -4.32 21.63 -2.18
C ASP A 161 -5.50 20.72 -2.52
N LEU A 162 -5.34 19.85 -3.51
CA LEU A 162 -6.36 18.86 -3.85
C LEU A 162 -6.49 17.78 -2.77
N ASP A 163 -5.38 17.29 -2.22
CA ASP A 163 -5.39 16.31 -1.14
C ASP A 163 -6.05 16.90 0.12
N ASP A 164 -5.68 18.11 0.50
CA ASP A 164 -6.30 18.85 1.60
C ASP A 164 -7.81 19.01 1.41
N PHE A 165 -8.25 19.35 0.20
CA PHE A 165 -9.66 19.47 -0.14
C PHE A 165 -10.40 18.12 -0.02
N LEU A 166 -9.83 17.04 -0.58
CA LEU A 166 -10.43 15.71 -0.49
C LEU A 166 -10.53 15.22 0.95
N TYR A 167 -9.52 15.50 1.77
CA TYR A 167 -9.46 15.06 3.16
C TYR A 167 -10.25 15.95 4.11
N LYS A 168 -10.08 17.30 4.04
CA LYS A 168 -10.61 18.26 5.03
C LYS A 168 -12.01 18.76 4.69
N ASP A 169 -12.27 19.04 3.40
CA ASP A 169 -13.54 19.63 2.98
C ASP A 169 -14.59 18.55 2.64
N ILE A 170 -14.21 17.49 1.92
CA ILE A 170 -15.11 16.37 1.62
C ILE A 170 -15.14 15.37 2.76
N GLY A 171 -13.96 15.00 3.29
CA GLY A 171 -13.78 13.96 4.32
C GLY A 171 -13.87 12.53 3.77
N TYR A 172 -13.15 11.61 4.40
CA TYR A 172 -13.03 10.23 3.91
C TYR A 172 -14.35 9.48 3.80
N ASP A 173 -15.29 9.66 4.72
CA ASP A 173 -16.57 8.95 4.69
C ASP A 173 -17.39 9.33 3.45
N ASN A 174 -17.45 10.63 3.14
CA ASN A 174 -18.15 11.13 1.97
C ASN A 174 -17.40 10.80 0.69
N LEU A 175 -16.08 10.90 0.71
CA LEU A 175 -15.24 10.53 -0.42
C LEU A 175 -15.37 9.05 -0.76
N ASN A 176 -15.39 8.14 0.21
CA ASN A 176 -15.64 6.71 0.00
C ASN A 176 -16.96 6.46 -0.74
N TYR A 177 -18.01 7.21 -0.42
CA TYR A 177 -19.27 7.12 -1.14
C TYR A 177 -19.15 7.62 -2.59
N LEU A 178 -18.48 8.75 -2.81
CA LEU A 178 -18.33 9.38 -4.13
C LEU A 178 -17.47 8.58 -5.09
N ILE A 179 -16.44 7.89 -4.58
CA ILE A 179 -15.51 7.10 -5.38
C ILE A 179 -16.02 5.68 -5.67
N ASN A 180 -17.15 5.28 -5.10
CA ASN A 180 -17.67 3.91 -5.29
C ASN A 180 -17.87 3.61 -6.78
N GLY A 181 -17.26 2.51 -7.25
CA GLY A 181 -17.23 2.14 -8.66
C GLY A 181 -16.26 2.96 -9.54
N LEU A 182 -15.46 3.86 -8.94
CA LEU A 182 -14.40 4.61 -9.62
C LEU A 182 -13.00 4.21 -9.13
N PHE A 183 -12.77 4.23 -7.83
CA PHE A 183 -11.48 3.94 -7.21
C PHE A 183 -11.62 2.86 -6.14
N VAL A 184 -10.51 2.23 -5.76
CA VAL A 184 -10.49 1.15 -4.75
C VAL A 184 -10.52 1.67 -3.32
N ASN A 185 -9.99 2.86 -3.10
CA ASN A 185 -9.97 3.58 -1.82
C ASN A 185 -9.81 5.10 -2.06
N PRO A 186 -10.02 5.96 -1.06
CA PRO A 186 -9.85 7.40 -1.15
C PRO A 186 -8.43 7.84 -1.51
N TYR A 187 -7.42 7.12 -1.03
CA TYR A 187 -6.02 7.45 -1.26
C TYR A 187 -5.62 7.32 -2.72
N ALA A 188 -6.17 6.33 -3.42
CA ALA A 188 -5.98 6.14 -4.87
C ALA A 188 -6.41 7.33 -5.74
N VAL A 189 -7.11 8.32 -5.17
CA VAL A 189 -7.55 9.54 -5.90
C VAL A 189 -6.45 10.59 -5.95
N THR A 190 -5.52 10.60 -5.00
CA THR A 190 -4.60 11.72 -4.74
C THR A 190 -3.54 11.91 -5.82
N SER A 191 -3.04 10.80 -6.39
CA SER A 191 -2.11 10.82 -7.52
C SER A 191 -2.16 9.53 -8.35
N ILE A 192 -1.58 9.55 -9.54
CA ILE A 192 -1.47 8.35 -10.39
C ILE A 192 -0.59 7.28 -9.73
N ARG A 193 0.39 7.69 -8.93
CA ARG A 193 1.26 6.78 -8.17
C ARG A 193 0.47 6.05 -7.10
N GLU A 194 -0.34 6.77 -6.33
CA GLU A 194 -1.22 6.17 -5.32
C GLU A 194 -2.32 5.31 -5.95
N TYR A 195 -2.77 5.68 -7.16
CA TYR A 195 -3.69 4.85 -7.93
C TYR A 195 -3.09 3.51 -8.31
N PHE A 196 -1.81 3.49 -8.73
CA PHE A 196 -1.10 2.25 -9.03
C PHE A 196 -0.82 1.45 -7.76
N ALA A 197 -0.28 2.06 -6.71
CA ALA A 197 0.07 1.38 -5.46
C ALA A 197 -1.15 0.75 -4.79
N SER A 198 -2.24 1.51 -4.62
CA SER A 198 -3.51 0.98 -4.09
C SER A 198 -4.12 -0.12 -4.97
N GLY A 199 -3.97 -0.01 -6.28
CA GLY A 199 -4.44 -1.03 -7.22
C GLY A 199 -3.66 -2.33 -7.09
N LEU A 200 -2.33 -2.28 -7.04
CA LEU A 200 -1.46 -3.44 -6.86
C LEU A 200 -1.75 -4.14 -5.52
N GLU A 201 -1.81 -3.37 -4.44
CA GLU A 201 -2.16 -3.86 -3.10
C GLU A 201 -3.47 -4.65 -3.12
N LYS A 202 -4.55 -4.05 -3.60
CA LYS A 202 -5.87 -4.72 -3.63
C LYS A 202 -5.92 -5.91 -4.59
N TYR A 203 -5.18 -5.86 -5.70
CA TYR A 203 -5.06 -6.98 -6.62
C TYR A 203 -4.38 -8.20 -5.98
N LEU A 204 -3.33 -7.98 -5.18
CA LEU A 204 -2.55 -9.05 -4.58
C LEU A 204 -3.24 -9.66 -3.34
N LEU A 205 -3.86 -8.83 -2.50
CA LEU A 205 -4.39 -9.25 -1.21
C LEU A 205 -5.81 -9.82 -1.27
N ASP A 206 -6.64 -9.41 -2.23
CA ASP A 206 -8.06 -9.78 -2.24
C ASP A 206 -8.53 -10.30 -3.59
N GLY A 207 -8.71 -11.62 -3.67
CA GLY A 207 -9.21 -12.27 -4.90
C GLY A 207 -10.56 -11.75 -5.39
N THR A 208 -11.43 -11.30 -4.48
CA THR A 208 -12.75 -10.72 -4.84
C THR A 208 -12.58 -9.30 -5.39
N LYS A 209 -11.59 -8.57 -4.91
CA LYS A 209 -11.24 -7.24 -5.40
C LYS A 209 -10.57 -7.25 -6.77
N ARG A 210 -9.91 -8.34 -7.17
CA ARG A 210 -9.37 -8.49 -8.53
C ARG A 210 -10.44 -8.33 -9.60
N ASP A 211 -11.58 -9.00 -9.45
CA ASP A 211 -12.68 -8.89 -10.40
C ASP A 211 -13.33 -7.49 -10.38
N GLN A 212 -13.44 -6.89 -9.20
CA GLN A 212 -13.87 -5.51 -9.08
C GLN A 212 -12.90 -4.58 -9.80
N LEU A 213 -11.58 -4.73 -9.57
CA LEU A 213 -10.54 -3.91 -10.18
C LEU A 213 -10.55 -4.01 -11.71
N ARG A 214 -10.70 -5.23 -12.27
CA ARG A 214 -10.85 -5.45 -13.72
C ARG A 214 -12.01 -4.67 -14.32
N ASN A 215 -13.10 -4.52 -13.59
CA ASN A 215 -14.28 -3.78 -14.04
C ASN A 215 -14.12 -2.27 -13.93
N ILE A 216 -13.57 -1.78 -12.82
CA ILE A 216 -13.47 -0.34 -12.56
C ILE A 216 -12.17 0.29 -13.10
N SER A 217 -11.08 -0.50 -13.24
CA SER A 217 -9.73 -0.05 -13.57
C SER A 217 -9.05 -0.98 -14.58
N PRO A 218 -9.63 -1.20 -15.77
CA PRO A 218 -9.14 -2.23 -16.70
C PRO A 218 -7.72 -1.95 -17.24
N GLN A 219 -7.34 -0.69 -17.46
CA GLN A 219 -5.99 -0.37 -17.94
C GLN A 219 -4.95 -0.58 -16.82
N LEU A 220 -5.25 -0.13 -15.61
CA LEU A 220 -4.41 -0.38 -14.44
C LEU A 220 -4.25 -1.90 -14.21
N THR A 221 -5.35 -2.65 -14.21
CA THR A 221 -5.34 -4.11 -14.00
C THR A 221 -4.47 -4.82 -15.05
N LYS A 222 -4.59 -4.41 -16.32
CA LYS A 222 -3.76 -4.95 -17.39
C LYS A 222 -2.27 -4.75 -17.10
N LYS A 223 -1.86 -3.56 -16.66
CA LYS A 223 -0.46 -3.27 -16.32
C LYS A 223 0.03 -4.07 -15.12
N ILE A 224 -0.80 -4.24 -14.09
CA ILE A 224 -0.50 -5.09 -12.94
C ILE A 224 -0.31 -6.55 -13.39
N GLU A 225 -1.20 -7.08 -14.24
CA GLU A 225 -1.10 -8.45 -14.78
C GLU A 225 0.14 -8.63 -15.68
N GLU A 226 0.52 -7.63 -16.46
CA GLU A 226 1.75 -7.62 -17.26
C GLU A 226 3.00 -7.66 -16.35
N LEU A 227 3.03 -6.93 -15.26
CA LEU A 227 4.12 -6.98 -14.28
C LEU A 227 4.20 -8.34 -13.56
N ILE A 228 3.07 -8.90 -13.18
CA ILE A 228 3.01 -10.22 -12.51
C ILE A 228 3.48 -11.34 -13.45
N ASN A 229 3.11 -11.28 -14.75
CA ASN A 229 3.40 -12.32 -15.73
C ASN A 229 4.68 -12.08 -16.54
N GLY A 230 5.24 -10.89 -16.52
CA GLY A 230 6.33 -10.46 -17.40
C GLY A 230 7.69 -11.14 -17.19
N TYR A 231 7.81 -12.03 -16.21
CA TYR A 231 9.01 -12.82 -15.91
C TYR A 231 8.81 -14.32 -16.20
N GLN A 232 7.92 -14.67 -17.13
CA GLN A 232 7.74 -16.08 -17.56
C GLN A 232 8.58 -16.46 -18.80
N ASP A 233 9.69 -15.75 -19.06
CA ASP A 233 10.67 -16.13 -20.10
C ASP A 233 11.93 -16.77 -19.51
#